data_c44ecb4424103e32c8f25ca066254a1a
#
_entry.id   c44ecb4424103e32c8f25ca066254a1a
#
_cell.length_a   1.000
_cell.length_b   1.000
_cell.length_c   1.000
_cell.angle_alpha   90.00
_cell.angle_beta   90.00
_cell.angle_gamma   90.00
#
_symmetry.space_group_name_H-M   'P 1'
#
loop_
_entity.id
_entity.type
_entity.pdbx_description
1 polymer ?
#
loop_
_entity_poly.entity_id
_entity_poly.type
_entity_poly.pdbx_seq_one_letter_code
_entity_poly.pdbx_strand_id
1 'polypeptide(L)'
;MSNARAAADVFNQEFLPIRAKLLEIAASLDRIDRCDGALDTDPRRTQVQAAIQVLLRPEEDRAEQIQLIFSRPYEDDWREEFQMTNDE
;
A
#
# COMPACT_ATOMS: atom_id res chain seq x y z
N MET A 1 17.37 -26.16 15.54
CA MET A 1 16.12 -26.32 15.19
C MET A 1 15.43 -25.04 14.91
N SER A 2 14.59 -25.11 14.09
CA SER A 2 13.93 -23.94 13.70
C SER A 2 12.80 -23.60 14.66
N ASN A 3 12.61 -22.34 14.92
CA ASN A 3 11.48 -21.88 15.64
C ASN A 3 10.39 -21.41 14.72
N ALA A 4 10.56 -21.71 13.45
CA ALA A 4 9.57 -21.26 12.49
C ALA A 4 8.25 -21.95 12.76
N ARG A 5 7.20 -21.17 12.81
CA ARG A 5 5.86 -21.68 12.98
C ARG A 5 5.32 -22.05 11.61
N ALA A 6 4.39 -22.98 11.60
CA ALA A 6 3.74 -23.36 10.35
C ALA A 6 2.90 -22.18 9.85
N ALA A 7 2.86 -22.06 8.53
CA ALA A 7 2.08 -20.97 7.92
C ALA A 7 0.63 -21.00 8.37
N ALA A 8 0.07 -22.21 8.53
CA ALA A 8 -1.33 -22.33 8.96
C ALA A 8 -1.56 -21.74 10.36
N ASP A 9 -0.59 -21.96 11.25
CA ASP A 9 -0.72 -21.42 12.61
C ASP A 9 -0.66 -19.90 12.59
N VAL A 10 0.27 -19.35 11.84
CA VAL A 10 0.40 -17.91 11.77
C VAL A 10 -0.82 -17.31 11.08
N PHE A 11 -1.31 -17.96 10.04
CA PHE A 11 -2.48 -17.46 9.34
C PHE A 11 -3.70 -17.45 10.25
N ASN A 12 -3.87 -18.49 11.06
CA ASN A 12 -4.96 -18.51 12.02
C ASN A 12 -4.88 -17.33 12.99
N GLN A 13 -3.67 -16.95 13.35
CA GLN A 13 -3.45 -15.83 14.26
C GLN A 13 -3.72 -14.50 13.58
N GLU A 14 -3.35 -14.37 12.31
CA GLU A 14 -3.40 -13.10 11.62
C GLU A 14 -4.70 -12.86 10.86
N PHE A 15 -5.52 -13.90 10.70
CA PHE A 15 -6.68 -13.79 9.80
C PHE A 15 -7.64 -12.67 10.20
N LEU A 16 -8.08 -12.66 11.46
CA LEU A 16 -9.04 -11.64 11.88
C LEU A 16 -8.45 -10.22 11.82
N PRO A 17 -7.21 -10.00 12.25
CA PRO A 17 -6.62 -8.68 12.07
C PRO A 17 -6.53 -8.27 10.60
N ILE A 18 -6.15 -9.17 9.71
CA ILE A 18 -6.09 -8.86 8.29
C ILE A 18 -7.48 -8.50 7.76
N ARG A 19 -8.46 -9.31 8.10
CA ARG A 19 -9.83 -9.07 7.66
C ARG A 19 -10.31 -7.70 8.10
N ALA A 20 -10.07 -7.35 9.36
CA ALA A 20 -10.49 -6.07 9.89
C ALA A 20 -9.85 -4.91 9.14
N LYS A 21 -8.56 -5.02 8.86
CA LYS A 21 -7.86 -3.95 8.16
C LYS A 21 -8.33 -3.81 6.72
N LEU A 22 -8.60 -4.91 6.06
CA LEU A 22 -9.12 -4.85 4.71
C LEU A 22 -10.49 -4.17 4.66
N LEU A 23 -11.34 -4.48 5.65
CA LEU A 23 -12.65 -3.84 5.73
C LEU A 23 -12.51 -2.34 5.99
N GLU A 24 -11.55 -1.95 6.82
CA GLU A 24 -11.32 -0.54 7.08
C GLU A 24 -10.86 0.20 5.84
N ILE A 25 -9.96 -0.42 5.08
CA ILE A 25 -9.49 0.18 3.84
C ILE A 25 -10.64 0.32 2.86
N ALA A 26 -11.43 -0.73 2.71
CA ALA A 26 -12.56 -0.70 1.79
C ALA A 26 -13.55 0.40 2.17
N ALA A 27 -13.85 0.53 3.45
CA ALA A 27 -14.78 1.56 3.90
C ALA A 27 -14.24 2.96 3.62
N SER A 28 -12.92 3.14 3.78
CA SER A 28 -12.32 4.44 3.48
C SER A 28 -12.44 4.78 2.00
N LEU A 29 -12.16 3.81 1.14
CA LEU A 29 -12.27 4.02 -0.30
C LEU A 29 -13.71 4.32 -0.70
N ASP A 30 -14.66 3.63 -0.09
CA ASP A 30 -16.07 3.89 -0.37
C ASP A 30 -16.47 5.31 0.05
N ARG A 31 -15.97 5.78 1.18
CA ARG A 31 -16.28 7.14 1.63
C ARG A 31 -15.77 8.17 0.65
N ILE A 32 -14.58 7.94 0.12
CA ILE A 32 -14.00 8.84 -0.87
C ILE A 32 -14.86 8.84 -2.13
N ASP A 33 -15.28 7.67 -2.57
CA ASP A 33 -16.04 7.54 -3.81
C ASP A 33 -17.43 8.17 -3.71
N ARG A 34 -17.97 8.31 -2.50
CA ARG A 34 -19.27 8.96 -2.32
C ARG A 34 -19.19 10.46 -2.35
N CYS A 35 -18.01 11.02 -2.27
CA CYS A 35 -17.84 12.46 -2.25
C CYS A 35 -17.73 13.00 -3.66
N ASP A 36 -18.05 14.27 -3.83
CA ASP A 36 -17.92 14.93 -5.12
C ASP A 36 -16.46 15.23 -5.39
N GLY A 37 -16.12 15.25 -6.68
CA GLY A 37 -14.79 15.63 -7.09
C GLY A 37 -14.00 14.43 -7.58
N ALA A 38 -12.84 14.73 -8.11
CA ALA A 38 -11.98 13.69 -8.68
C ALA A 38 -10.60 13.77 -8.06
N LEU A 39 -9.95 12.62 -7.96
CA LEU A 39 -8.60 12.53 -7.41
C LEU A 39 -7.60 12.12 -8.49
N ASP A 40 -7.96 12.30 -9.75
CA ASP A 40 -7.13 11.81 -10.85
C ASP A 40 -5.73 12.39 -10.83
N THR A 41 -5.58 13.61 -10.33
CA THR A 41 -4.29 14.27 -10.31
C THR A 41 -3.60 14.20 -8.95
N ASP A 42 -4.21 13.56 -7.97
CA ASP A 42 -3.59 13.46 -6.65
C ASP A 42 -2.62 12.29 -6.65
N PRO A 43 -1.31 12.54 -6.44
CA PRO A 43 -0.33 11.45 -6.47
C PRO A 43 -0.54 10.41 -5.37
N ARG A 44 -1.22 10.79 -4.29
CA ARG A 44 -1.47 9.82 -3.22
C ARG A 44 -2.41 8.72 -3.67
N ARG A 45 -3.31 9.02 -4.61
CA ARG A 45 -4.20 8.00 -5.15
C ARG A 45 -3.38 6.92 -5.84
N THR A 46 -2.40 7.32 -6.63
CA THR A 46 -1.52 6.37 -7.31
C THR A 46 -0.71 5.57 -6.31
N GLN A 47 -0.23 6.22 -5.25
CA GLN A 47 0.52 5.53 -4.22
C GLN A 47 -0.32 4.45 -3.53
N VAL A 48 -1.56 4.77 -3.20
CA VAL A 48 -2.44 3.80 -2.56
C VAL A 48 -2.71 2.62 -3.48
N GLN A 49 -2.95 2.89 -4.76
CA GLN A 49 -3.18 1.81 -5.70
C GLN A 49 -1.95 0.91 -5.84
N ALA A 50 -0.77 1.51 -5.91
CA ALA A 50 0.47 0.74 -6.00
C ALA A 50 0.67 -0.11 -4.75
N ALA A 51 0.36 0.44 -3.58
CA ALA A 51 0.50 -0.31 -2.34
C ALA A 51 -0.44 -1.52 -2.31
N ILE A 52 -1.66 -1.34 -2.78
CA ILE A 52 -2.62 -2.44 -2.84
C ILE A 52 -2.11 -3.54 -3.79
N GLN A 53 -1.52 -3.15 -4.91
CA GLN A 53 -0.94 -4.13 -5.83
C GLN A 53 0.18 -4.92 -5.17
N VAL A 54 1.00 -4.25 -4.36
CA VAL A 54 2.08 -4.93 -3.66
C VAL A 54 1.54 -6.02 -2.74
N LEU A 55 0.38 -5.79 -2.11
CA LEU A 55 -0.19 -6.79 -1.21
C LEU A 55 -0.48 -8.11 -1.92
N LEU A 56 -0.67 -8.09 -3.23
CA LEU A 56 -0.99 -9.28 -4.00
C LEU A 56 0.25 -10.03 -4.48
N ARG A 57 1.42 -9.47 -4.27
CA ARG A 57 2.66 -10.11 -4.72
C ARG A 57 3.02 -11.29 -3.84
N PRO A 58 3.68 -12.30 -4.40
CA PRO A 58 4.08 -13.47 -3.60
C PRO A 58 5.35 -13.25 -2.79
N GLU A 59 6.10 -12.21 -3.06
CA GLU A 59 7.36 -11.96 -2.36
C GLU A 59 7.12 -11.56 -0.90
N GLU A 60 8.14 -11.77 -0.08
CA GLU A 60 8.04 -11.57 1.35
C GLU A 60 8.37 -10.16 1.81
N ASP A 61 8.60 -9.26 0.89
CA ASP A 61 9.05 -7.91 1.21
C ASP A 61 7.95 -6.87 1.11
N ARG A 62 6.69 -7.29 1.28
CA ARG A 62 5.55 -6.40 1.03
C ARG A 62 5.58 -5.15 1.90
N ALA A 63 5.87 -5.31 3.19
CA ALA A 63 5.87 -4.17 4.09
C ALA A 63 6.95 -3.16 3.70
N GLU A 64 8.12 -3.66 3.37
CA GLU A 64 9.21 -2.79 2.94
C GLU A 64 8.84 -2.04 1.66
N GLN A 65 8.27 -2.74 0.70
CA GLN A 65 7.91 -2.11 -0.57
C GLN A 65 6.84 -1.06 -0.40
N ILE A 66 5.87 -1.31 0.45
CA ILE A 66 4.82 -0.33 0.70
C ILE A 66 5.39 0.91 1.38
N GLN A 67 6.28 0.70 2.35
CA GLN A 67 6.92 1.83 3.02
C GLN A 67 7.70 2.69 2.02
N LEU A 68 8.41 2.05 1.10
CA LEU A 68 9.16 2.78 0.09
C LEU A 68 8.24 3.59 -0.83
N ILE A 69 7.09 3.03 -1.19
CA ILE A 69 6.14 3.74 -2.02
C ILE A 69 5.76 5.07 -1.36
N PHE A 70 5.49 5.06 -0.07
CA PHE A 70 5.01 6.26 0.60
C PHE A 70 6.11 7.22 1.01
N SER A 71 7.36 6.77 1.04
CA SER A 71 8.45 7.68 1.41
C SER A 71 9.12 8.34 0.21
N ARG A 72 8.96 7.77 -0.99
CA ARG A 72 9.65 8.27 -2.17
C ARG A 72 9.30 9.68 -2.57
N PRO A 73 8.05 10.10 -2.56
CA PRO A 73 7.70 11.39 -3.11
C PRO A 73 8.32 12.55 -2.39
N TYR A 74 8.75 12.30 -1.17
CA TYR A 74 9.34 13.40 -0.42
C TYR A 74 10.78 13.65 -0.81
N GLU A 75 11.27 12.86 -1.69
CA GLU A 75 12.60 13.03 -2.19
C GLU A 75 12.63 13.72 -3.48
N ASP A 76 11.59 13.84 -4.14
CA ASP A 76 11.61 14.31 -5.39
C ASP A 76 11.06 15.49 -5.57
N ASP A 77 10.91 16.07 -5.03
CA ASP A 77 10.35 16.95 -5.39
C ASP A 77 10.87 17.22 -6.27
N TRP A 78 11.07 16.56 -5.94
CA TRP A 78 11.51 15.98 -6.61
C TRP A 78 10.91 15.62 -7.68
N ARG A 79 10.39 15.95 -7.70
CA ARG A 79 10.08 15.52 -8.54
C ARG A 79 9.77 15.85 -9.44
N GLU A 80 10.01 16.65 -9.21
CA GLU A 80 9.93 16.99 -10.11
C GLU A 80 10.67 16.86 -10.75
N GLU A 81 11.15 16.92 -10.19
CA GLU A 81 11.87 16.53 -10.71
C GLU A 81 11.94 15.64 -11.14
N PHE A 82 11.87 15.61 -10.52
CA PHE A 82 12.11 14.67 -10.88
C PHE A 82 11.49 14.35 -11.54
N GLN A 83 11.10 14.60 -11.37
CA GLN A 83 10.81 14.22 -11.98
C GLN A 83 10.80 14.06 -12.70
N MET A 84 10.98 14.61 -12.42
CA MET A 84 11.29 14.42 -13.01
C MET A 84 11.48 13.72 -13.54
N THR A 85 11.82 13.80 -13.16
CA THR A 85 12.15 13.11 -13.56
C THR A 85 11.99 12.33 -13.84
N ASN A 86 12.03 12.39 -13.40
CA ASN A 86 12.09 11.60 -13.54
C ASN A 86 11.81 11.05 -13.92
N ASP A 87 11.72 11.33 -13.67
CA ASP A 87 11.61 10.82 -13.95
C ASP A 87 11.42 10.37 -14.26
N GLU A 88 11.47 10.61 -13.79
CA GLU A 88 11.45 10.25 -13.88
C GLU A 88 11.29 9.92 -14.14
#